data_c6f21c9e3b927c471d9ee16940961e8c
#
_entry.id   c6f21c9e3b927c471d9ee16940961e8c
#
_cell.length_a   1.000
_cell.length_b   1.000
_cell.length_c   1.000
_cell.angle_alpha   90.00
_cell.angle_beta   90.00
_cell.angle_gamma   90.00
#
_symmetry.space_group_name_H-M   'P 1'
#
loop_
_entity.id
_entity.type
_entity.pdbx_description
1 polymer ?
#
loop_
_entity_poly.entity_id
_entity_poly.type
_entity_poly.pdbx_seq_one_letter_code
_entity_poly.pdbx_strand_id
1 'polypeptide(L)'
;MLVHPWDASVSDDEWREWLGTTAPFGQLAVNNADPAHAPLAIPAHAVLDGEELLIHLARPNPVWPHLEAAEEVRYSVIGDYAYIPSTWRAKAGGPDEDGVPTSYYAAVQFVCRPEILDDPEDKAALLRTQFAHIQPEGGHAPVETDEPPYGRMLPGIRGLRLHILEVLAKFKYDDHNPVDHRVRVSAALDERGGPHDAVAATQQRRRLELRGEWRGR
;
A
#
# COMPACT_ATOMS: atom_id res chain seq x y z
N MET A 1 -4.36 11.35 -5.46
CA MET A 1 -4.34 10.36 -6.60
C MET A 1 -5.67 10.44 -7.34
N LEU A 2 -5.68 10.44 -8.71
CA LEU A 2 -6.94 10.34 -9.46
C LEU A 2 -7.46 8.89 -9.37
N VAL A 3 -8.69 8.73 -8.89
CA VAL A 3 -9.41 7.45 -8.81
C VAL A 3 -10.69 7.59 -9.62
N HIS A 4 -10.79 6.86 -10.73
CA HIS A 4 -12.04 6.80 -11.48
C HIS A 4 -13.05 5.89 -10.75
N PRO A 5 -14.37 6.09 -10.94
CA PRO A 5 -15.38 5.26 -10.28
C PRO A 5 -15.22 3.75 -10.51
N TRP A 6 -14.75 3.36 -11.70
CA TRP A 6 -14.48 1.96 -12.03
C TRP A 6 -13.18 1.43 -11.41
N ASP A 7 -12.20 2.29 -11.05
CA ASP A 7 -10.95 1.92 -10.40
C ASP A 7 -11.06 1.99 -8.85
N ALA A 8 -12.11 2.60 -8.31
CA ALA A 8 -12.27 2.75 -6.86
C ALA A 8 -12.46 1.41 -6.17
N SER A 9 -12.05 1.30 -4.91
CA SER A 9 -12.46 0.20 -4.04
C SER A 9 -13.98 0.09 -3.99
N VAL A 10 -14.51 -1.14 -3.91
CA VAL A 10 -15.95 -1.36 -3.77
C VAL A 10 -16.43 -1.19 -2.32
N SER A 11 -15.52 -1.38 -1.37
CA SER A 11 -15.73 -1.21 0.07
C SER A 11 -14.40 -1.00 0.79
N ASP A 12 -14.46 -0.66 2.07
CA ASP A 12 -13.27 -0.60 2.92
C ASP A 12 -12.64 -1.98 3.13
N ASP A 13 -13.44 -3.05 3.15
CA ASP A 13 -12.93 -4.41 3.28
C ASP A 13 -12.02 -4.77 2.11
N GLU A 14 -12.30 -4.32 0.88
CA GLU A 14 -11.48 -4.62 -0.28
C GLU A 14 -10.04 -4.13 -0.14
N TRP A 15 -9.83 -2.87 0.26
CA TRP A 15 -8.47 -2.36 0.40
C TRP A 15 -7.79 -2.90 1.65
N ARG A 16 -8.53 -3.20 2.74
CA ARG A 16 -7.98 -3.82 3.95
C ARG A 16 -7.49 -5.24 3.68
N GLU A 17 -8.30 -6.05 2.99
CA GLU A 17 -7.92 -7.40 2.58
C GLU A 17 -6.70 -7.38 1.65
N TRP A 18 -6.71 -6.50 0.65
CA TRP A 18 -5.55 -6.34 -0.25
C TRP A 18 -4.29 -5.95 0.51
N LEU A 19 -4.37 -5.00 1.43
CA LEU A 19 -3.23 -4.57 2.24
C LEU A 19 -2.71 -5.71 3.13
N GLY A 20 -3.59 -6.55 3.67
CA GLY A 20 -3.24 -7.72 4.48
C GLY A 20 -2.54 -8.83 3.68
N THR A 21 -2.78 -8.93 2.37
CA THR A 21 -2.13 -9.90 1.47
C THR A 21 -0.88 -9.36 0.78
N THR A 22 -0.72 -8.05 0.77
CA THR A 22 0.43 -7.35 0.19
C THR A 22 1.43 -7.05 1.30
N ALA A 23 2.73 -7.22 1.04
CA ALA A 23 3.74 -6.86 2.04
C ALA A 23 3.50 -5.41 2.50
N PRO A 24 3.38 -5.14 3.81
CA PRO A 24 3.02 -3.82 4.33
C PRO A 24 4.21 -2.85 4.28
N PHE A 25 4.90 -2.83 3.13
CA PHE A 25 6.04 -1.96 2.87
C PHE A 25 5.62 -0.88 1.88
N GLY A 26 5.71 0.35 2.33
CA GLY A 26 5.27 1.50 1.56
C GLY A 26 6.20 2.70 1.70
N GLN A 27 5.70 3.85 1.33
CA GLN A 27 6.42 5.10 1.39
C GLN A 27 5.66 6.11 2.25
N LEU A 28 6.32 6.58 3.30
CA LEU A 28 5.88 7.72 4.10
C LEU A 28 6.38 9.00 3.43
N ALA A 29 5.47 9.86 3.00
CA ALA A 29 5.76 11.19 2.45
C ALA A 29 5.44 12.26 3.48
N VAL A 30 6.41 13.10 3.78
CA VAL A 30 6.33 14.18 4.77
C VAL A 30 6.77 15.47 4.11
N ASN A 31 5.99 16.53 4.24
CA ASN A 31 6.42 17.84 3.77
C ASN A 31 7.68 18.28 4.51
N ASN A 32 8.59 18.92 3.78
CA ASN A 32 9.73 19.54 4.43
C ASN A 32 9.23 20.72 5.28
N ALA A 33 9.75 20.86 6.50
CA ALA A 33 9.42 21.98 7.38
C ALA A 33 9.85 23.34 6.76
N ASP A 34 10.90 23.32 5.93
CA ASP A 34 11.23 24.43 5.05
C ASP A 34 10.59 24.19 3.66
N PRO A 35 9.59 24.98 3.24
CA PRO A 35 8.88 24.78 1.99
C PRO A 35 9.75 25.03 0.74
N ALA A 36 10.96 25.58 0.90
CA ALA A 36 11.92 25.72 -0.20
C ALA A 36 12.56 24.38 -0.60
N HIS A 37 12.42 23.34 0.22
CA HIS A 37 12.99 22.03 -0.02
C HIS A 37 11.91 21.01 -0.41
N ALA A 38 12.31 19.97 -1.14
CA ALA A 38 11.42 18.89 -1.55
C ALA A 38 10.89 18.12 -0.33
N PRO A 39 9.66 17.56 -0.41
CA PRO A 39 9.15 16.62 0.59
C PRO A 39 10.09 15.43 0.79
N LEU A 40 10.12 14.89 1.99
CA LEU A 40 10.84 13.66 2.30
C LEU A 40 9.97 12.45 1.92
N ALA A 41 10.63 11.41 1.41
CA ALA A 41 10.00 10.14 1.05
C ALA A 41 10.79 9.00 1.70
N ILE A 42 10.20 8.37 2.71
CA ILE A 42 10.85 7.37 3.57
C ILE A 42 10.21 6.01 3.31
N PRO A 43 10.95 5.02 2.81
CA PRO A 43 10.45 3.64 2.78
C PRO A 43 10.33 3.09 4.21
N ALA A 44 9.20 2.50 4.53
CA ALA A 44 8.93 1.98 5.86
C ALA A 44 7.92 0.84 5.82
N HIS A 45 8.03 -0.11 6.78
CA HIS A 45 6.95 -1.01 7.10
C HIS A 45 5.89 -0.27 7.91
N ALA A 46 4.62 -0.46 7.56
CA ALA A 46 3.51 -0.03 8.38
C ALA A 46 2.56 -1.21 8.64
N VAL A 47 2.14 -1.38 9.86
CA VAL A 47 1.10 -2.35 10.22
C VAL A 47 -0.19 -1.60 10.46
N LEU A 48 -1.26 -2.03 9.82
CA LEU A 48 -2.60 -1.51 10.05
C LEU A 48 -3.18 -2.15 11.32
N ASP A 49 -3.50 -1.31 12.30
CA ASP A 49 -4.17 -1.69 13.54
C ASP A 49 -5.42 -0.81 13.72
N GLY A 50 -6.59 -1.39 13.44
CA GLY A 50 -7.85 -0.63 13.44
C GLY A 50 -7.83 0.51 12.40
N GLU A 51 -7.85 1.74 12.88
CA GLU A 51 -7.80 2.98 12.08
C GLU A 51 -6.44 3.68 12.17
N GLU A 52 -5.39 2.94 12.47
CA GLU A 52 -4.05 3.47 12.65
C GLU A 52 -3.02 2.67 11.85
N LEU A 53 -1.96 3.34 11.40
CA LEU A 53 -0.78 2.67 10.87
C LEU A 53 0.38 2.84 11.85
N LEU A 54 1.00 1.73 12.21
CA LEU A 54 2.10 1.68 13.17
C LEU A 54 3.43 1.50 12.44
N ILE A 55 4.36 2.42 12.65
CA ILE A 55 5.68 2.46 12.03
C ILE A 55 6.73 2.68 13.12
N HIS A 56 7.92 2.10 13.00
CA HIS A 56 9.07 2.54 13.76
C HIS A 56 10.20 2.93 12.81
N LEU A 57 10.96 3.94 13.19
CA LEU A 57 12.14 4.40 12.46
C LEU A 57 13.30 4.60 13.43
N ALA A 58 14.51 4.51 12.89
CA ALA A 58 15.71 4.80 13.68
C ALA A 58 15.66 6.22 14.26
N ARG A 59 16.06 6.40 15.50
CA ARG A 59 16.09 7.71 16.18
C ARG A 59 16.90 8.78 15.43
N PRO A 60 18.04 8.47 14.78
CA PRO A 60 18.79 9.46 14.00
C PRO A 60 18.19 9.75 12.60
N ASN A 61 17.00 9.21 12.26
CA ASN A 61 16.39 9.49 10.96
C ASN A 61 16.08 10.99 10.82
N PRO A 62 16.49 11.65 9.72
CA PRO A 62 16.30 13.08 9.54
C PRO A 62 14.83 13.50 9.37
N VAL A 63 13.90 12.56 9.25
CA VAL A 63 12.46 12.86 9.07
C VAL A 63 11.80 13.45 10.33
N TRP A 64 12.35 13.21 11.54
CA TRP A 64 11.68 13.54 12.78
C TRP A 64 11.31 15.01 12.96
N PRO A 65 12.19 16.00 12.71
CA PRO A 65 11.80 17.40 12.80
C PRO A 65 10.67 17.80 11.86
N HIS A 66 10.55 17.11 10.71
CA HIS A 66 9.49 17.36 9.74
C HIS A 66 8.18 16.73 10.19
N LEU A 67 8.21 15.55 10.82
CA LEU A 67 7.05 14.91 11.42
C LEU A 67 6.51 15.71 12.62
N GLU A 68 7.40 16.28 13.44
CA GLU A 68 7.04 17.14 14.58
C GLU A 68 6.32 18.43 14.14
N ALA A 69 6.65 18.92 12.93
CA ALA A 69 6.03 20.11 12.34
C ALA A 69 4.80 19.82 11.47
N ALA A 70 4.53 18.56 11.14
CA ALA A 70 3.48 18.19 10.21
C ALA A 70 2.13 18.02 10.89
N GLU A 71 1.10 18.67 10.37
CA GLU A 71 -0.31 18.39 10.75
C GLU A 71 -0.81 17.12 10.07
N GLU A 72 -0.39 16.90 8.81
CA GLU A 72 -0.75 15.73 8.01
C GLU A 72 0.45 15.18 7.24
N VAL A 73 0.45 13.87 7.07
CA VAL A 73 1.40 13.12 6.26
C VAL A 73 0.67 12.16 5.34
N ARG A 74 1.38 11.61 4.35
CA ARG A 74 0.82 10.58 3.47
C ARG A 74 1.65 9.31 3.55
N TYR A 75 0.97 8.18 3.78
CA TYR A 75 1.57 6.86 3.60
C TYR A 75 0.95 6.18 2.37
N SER A 76 1.77 5.54 1.54
CA SER A 76 1.32 4.94 0.29
C SER A 76 1.91 3.55 0.12
N VAL A 77 1.05 2.59 -0.27
CA VAL A 77 1.45 1.25 -0.71
C VAL A 77 1.05 1.09 -2.16
N ILE A 78 1.94 0.58 -2.99
CA ILE A 78 1.70 0.28 -4.41
C ILE A 78 2.12 -1.15 -4.66
N GLY A 79 1.26 -1.92 -5.33
CA GLY A 79 1.54 -3.32 -5.63
C GLY A 79 0.85 -3.81 -6.89
N ASP A 80 1.07 -5.10 -7.17
CA ASP A 80 0.39 -5.87 -8.21
C ASP A 80 0.46 -5.20 -9.60
N TYR A 81 1.62 -4.61 -9.89
CA TYR A 81 1.89 -3.88 -11.13
C TYR A 81 2.18 -4.84 -12.30
N ALA A 82 1.56 -4.58 -13.46
CA ALA A 82 1.95 -5.17 -14.72
C ALA A 82 1.75 -4.17 -15.87
N TYR A 83 2.68 -4.17 -16.84
CA TYR A 83 2.52 -3.44 -18.09
C TYR A 83 1.63 -4.22 -19.05
N ILE A 84 0.64 -3.57 -19.64
CA ILE A 84 -0.30 -4.13 -20.60
C ILE A 84 -0.03 -3.54 -21.98
N PRO A 85 0.46 -4.33 -22.95
CA PRO A 85 0.79 -3.83 -24.27
C PRO A 85 -0.46 -3.43 -25.09
N SER A 86 -0.24 -2.62 -26.14
CA SER A 86 -1.30 -2.17 -27.04
C SER A 86 -2.05 -3.33 -27.68
N THR A 87 -1.33 -4.34 -28.14
CA THR A 87 -1.89 -5.53 -28.82
C THR A 87 -2.94 -6.27 -28.00
N TRP A 88 -2.82 -6.26 -26.67
CA TRP A 88 -3.81 -6.89 -25.79
C TRP A 88 -5.05 -6.01 -25.56
N ARG A 89 -4.94 -4.73 -25.85
CA ARG A 89 -5.99 -3.74 -25.63
C ARG A 89 -6.77 -3.34 -26.88
N ALA A 90 -6.37 -3.84 -28.05
CA ALA A 90 -7.12 -3.68 -29.28
C ALA A 90 -8.53 -4.30 -29.14
N LYS A 91 -9.51 -3.68 -29.79
CA LYS A 91 -10.87 -4.25 -29.87
C LYS A 91 -10.82 -5.58 -30.62
N ALA A 92 -11.66 -6.52 -30.19
CA ALA A 92 -11.76 -7.82 -30.87
C ALA A 92 -12.07 -7.61 -32.36
N GLY A 93 -11.19 -8.15 -33.24
CA GLY A 93 -11.29 -8.02 -34.70
C GLY A 93 -10.78 -6.70 -35.29
N GLY A 94 -10.28 -5.79 -34.46
CA GLY A 94 -9.59 -4.57 -34.91
C GLY A 94 -8.07 -4.78 -35.06
N PRO A 95 -7.35 -3.81 -35.67
CA PRO A 95 -5.89 -3.84 -35.75
C PRO A 95 -5.24 -3.78 -34.37
N ASP A 96 -4.18 -4.53 -34.17
CA ASP A 96 -3.44 -4.60 -32.89
C ASP A 96 -2.85 -3.22 -32.48
N GLU A 97 -2.45 -2.43 -33.46
CA GLU A 97 -1.91 -1.07 -33.26
C GLU A 97 -2.93 -0.05 -32.76
N ASP A 98 -4.23 -0.31 -32.88
CA ASP A 98 -5.28 0.57 -32.37
C ASP A 98 -5.45 0.48 -30.84
N GLY A 99 -4.84 -0.49 -30.21
CA GLY A 99 -4.83 -0.60 -28.74
C GLY A 99 -3.94 0.45 -28.10
N VAL A 100 -4.39 1.00 -26.98
CA VAL A 100 -3.60 1.94 -26.18
C VAL A 100 -2.99 1.21 -24.97
N PRO A 101 -1.64 1.13 -24.86
CA PRO A 101 -1.01 0.43 -23.75
C PRO A 101 -1.34 1.10 -22.40
N THR A 102 -1.29 0.31 -21.34
CA THR A 102 -1.55 0.83 -19.98
C THR A 102 -0.74 0.05 -18.95
N SER A 103 -0.89 0.47 -17.68
CA SER A 103 -0.39 -0.25 -16.52
C SER A 103 -1.56 -0.73 -15.68
N TYR A 104 -1.51 -1.98 -15.24
CA TYR A 104 -2.34 -2.49 -14.15
C TYR A 104 -1.58 -2.31 -12.84
N TYR A 105 -2.27 -1.93 -11.80
CA TYR A 105 -1.71 -1.82 -10.45
C TYR A 105 -2.81 -1.60 -9.42
N ALA A 106 -2.53 -1.96 -8.17
CA ALA A 106 -3.26 -1.50 -7.01
C ALA A 106 -2.44 -0.44 -6.26
N ALA A 107 -3.11 0.53 -5.66
CA ALA A 107 -2.48 1.53 -4.80
C ALA A 107 -3.45 1.98 -3.72
N VAL A 108 -2.99 2.00 -2.48
CA VAL A 108 -3.71 2.59 -1.35
C VAL A 108 -2.87 3.70 -0.75
N GLN A 109 -3.49 4.87 -0.60
CA GLN A 109 -2.88 6.04 0.01
C GLN A 109 -3.70 6.45 1.23
N PHE A 110 -3.02 6.70 2.32
CA PHE A 110 -3.58 7.15 3.58
C PHE A 110 -3.14 8.60 3.82
N VAL A 111 -4.09 9.49 4.06
CA VAL A 111 -3.82 10.78 4.68
C VAL A 111 -3.94 10.59 6.18
N CYS A 112 -2.93 10.97 6.93
CA CYS A 112 -2.84 10.65 8.34
C CYS A 112 -2.36 11.85 9.16
N ARG A 113 -2.82 11.93 10.41
CA ARG A 113 -2.24 12.78 11.43
C ARG A 113 -1.13 11.99 12.16
N PRO A 114 0.12 12.48 12.19
CA PRO A 114 1.20 11.78 12.85
C PRO A 114 1.17 12.00 14.37
N GLU A 115 1.51 10.96 15.12
CA GLU A 115 1.78 10.98 16.56
C GLU A 115 3.10 10.25 16.82
N ILE A 116 4.06 10.93 17.45
CA ILE A 116 5.38 10.37 17.73
C ILE A 116 5.37 9.73 19.10
N LEU A 117 5.86 8.49 19.17
CA LEU A 117 5.92 7.69 20.39
C LEU A 117 7.38 7.58 20.85
N ASP A 118 7.70 8.27 21.94
CA ASP A 118 9.03 8.24 22.56
C ASP A 118 9.06 7.42 23.87
N ASP A 119 7.90 7.21 24.50
CA ASP A 119 7.81 6.39 25.70
C ASP A 119 8.26 4.95 25.42
N PRO A 120 9.10 4.35 26.28
CA PRO A 120 9.58 2.98 26.07
C PRO A 120 8.46 1.95 25.98
N GLU A 121 7.40 2.05 26.78
CA GLU A 121 6.30 1.09 26.76
C GLU A 121 5.43 1.24 25.51
N ASP A 122 5.16 2.46 25.05
CA ASP A 122 4.46 2.70 23.78
C ASP A 122 5.22 2.11 22.60
N LYS A 123 6.55 2.27 22.57
CA LYS A 123 7.41 1.66 21.54
C LYS A 123 7.41 0.13 21.62
N ALA A 124 7.45 -0.43 22.83
CA ALA A 124 7.38 -1.86 23.02
C ALA A 124 6.03 -2.42 22.57
N ALA A 125 4.92 -1.75 22.91
CA ALA A 125 3.58 -2.12 22.46
C ALA A 125 3.46 -2.07 20.92
N LEU A 126 3.98 -1.02 20.30
CA LEU A 126 4.03 -0.90 18.85
C LEU A 126 4.79 -2.07 18.20
N LEU A 127 5.96 -2.43 18.72
CA LEU A 127 6.75 -3.56 18.20
C LEU A 127 6.04 -4.90 18.40
N ARG A 128 5.36 -5.12 19.54
CA ARG A 128 4.55 -6.33 19.77
C ARG A 128 3.46 -6.47 18.69
N THR A 129 2.74 -5.40 18.39
CA THR A 129 1.72 -5.37 17.32
C THR A 129 2.35 -5.65 15.95
N GLN A 130 3.48 -5.01 15.63
CA GLN A 130 4.17 -5.26 14.36
C GLN A 130 4.62 -6.71 14.22
N PHE A 131 5.20 -7.30 15.26
CA PHE A 131 5.65 -8.70 15.21
C PHE A 131 4.51 -9.69 15.11
N ALA A 132 3.38 -9.44 15.79
CA ALA A 132 2.18 -10.26 15.64
C ALA A 132 1.65 -10.32 14.20
N HIS A 133 1.87 -9.27 13.39
CA HIS A 133 1.45 -9.21 11.99
C HIS A 133 2.54 -9.70 11.02
N ILE A 134 3.81 -9.34 11.25
CA ILE A 134 4.89 -9.59 10.28
C ILE A 134 5.53 -10.96 10.52
N GLN A 135 5.53 -11.44 11.78
CA GLN A 135 6.13 -12.72 12.19
C GLN A 135 5.15 -13.48 13.12
N PRO A 136 3.94 -13.84 12.62
CA PRO A 136 2.89 -14.47 13.44
C PRO A 136 3.30 -15.84 14.01
N GLU A 137 4.27 -16.51 13.39
CA GLU A 137 4.85 -17.76 13.87
C GLU A 137 5.69 -17.58 15.15
N GLY A 138 5.96 -16.35 15.59
CA GLY A 138 6.78 -16.05 16.75
C GLY A 138 8.25 -16.34 16.53
N GLY A 139 8.94 -16.85 17.56
CA GLY A 139 10.37 -17.19 17.49
C GLY A 139 11.31 -16.02 17.83
N HIS A 140 10.78 -14.86 18.13
CA HIS A 140 11.52 -13.71 18.67
C HIS A 140 11.46 -13.71 20.20
N ALA A 141 12.42 -13.05 20.86
CA ALA A 141 12.37 -12.80 22.30
C ALA A 141 11.16 -11.93 22.66
N PRO A 142 10.62 -12.03 23.88
CA PRO A 142 9.60 -11.08 24.37
C PRO A 142 10.09 -9.63 24.24
N VAL A 143 9.19 -8.74 23.82
CA VAL A 143 9.51 -7.30 23.70
C VAL A 143 9.28 -6.65 25.05
N GLU A 144 10.33 -6.58 25.85
CA GLU A 144 10.34 -5.96 27.18
C GLU A 144 11.20 -4.70 27.18
N THR A 145 10.82 -3.73 28.03
CA THR A 145 11.45 -2.40 28.03
C THR A 145 12.80 -2.37 28.76
N ASP A 146 13.03 -3.31 29.66
CA ASP A 146 14.22 -3.41 30.51
C ASP A 146 15.07 -4.67 30.26
N GLU A 147 14.52 -5.66 29.54
CA GLU A 147 15.18 -6.91 29.26
C GLU A 147 15.82 -6.97 27.86
N PRO A 148 17.01 -7.63 27.73
CA PRO A 148 17.59 -7.87 26.41
C PRO A 148 16.71 -8.82 25.54
N PRO A 149 16.74 -8.66 24.21
CA PRO A 149 17.51 -7.67 23.45
C PRO A 149 16.85 -6.30 23.35
N TYR A 150 15.54 -6.20 23.54
CA TYR A 150 14.76 -5.01 23.16
C TYR A 150 15.00 -3.83 24.09
N GLY A 151 15.15 -4.03 25.40
CA GLY A 151 15.42 -2.94 26.33
C GLY A 151 16.65 -2.10 25.96
N ARG A 152 17.67 -2.72 25.31
CA ARG A 152 18.85 -2.01 24.80
C ARG A 152 18.63 -1.36 23.43
N MET A 153 17.67 -1.83 22.66
CA MET A 153 17.42 -1.37 21.29
C MET A 153 16.35 -0.28 21.21
N LEU A 154 15.35 -0.30 22.10
CA LEU A 154 14.27 0.68 22.14
C LEU A 154 14.73 2.15 22.20
N PRO A 155 15.82 2.52 22.91
CA PRO A 155 16.36 3.88 22.84
C PRO A 155 16.85 4.31 21.45
N GLY A 156 17.20 3.35 20.57
CA GLY A 156 17.71 3.59 19.22
C GLY A 156 16.61 3.86 18.20
N ILE A 157 15.33 3.72 18.57
CA ILE A 157 14.18 3.97 17.69
C ILE A 157 13.21 5.00 18.28
N ARG A 158 12.35 5.53 17.41
CA ARG A 158 11.11 6.22 17.79
C ARG A 158 9.95 5.51 17.10
N GLY A 159 8.82 5.41 17.77
CA GLY A 159 7.57 4.95 17.18
C GLY A 159 6.84 6.09 16.49
N LEU A 160 6.02 5.74 15.53
CA LEU A 160 5.14 6.65 14.82
C LEU A 160 3.78 5.95 14.64
N ARG A 161 2.76 6.55 15.22
CA ARG A 161 1.35 6.20 15.02
C ARG A 161 0.76 7.19 14.03
N LEU A 162 0.19 6.70 12.96
CA LEU A 162 -0.46 7.49 11.94
C LEU A 162 -1.98 7.28 12.05
N HIS A 163 -2.70 8.24 12.61
CA HIS A 163 -4.16 8.22 12.69
C HIS A 163 -4.74 8.50 11.30
N ILE A 164 -5.46 7.53 10.73
CA ILE A 164 -6.01 7.61 9.38
C ILE A 164 -7.16 8.63 9.35
N LEU A 165 -7.05 9.63 8.47
CA LEU A 165 -8.07 10.65 8.23
C LEU A 165 -8.84 10.40 6.94
N GLU A 166 -8.14 9.90 5.90
CA GLU A 166 -8.71 9.61 4.59
C GLU A 166 -7.98 8.43 3.95
N VAL A 167 -8.72 7.58 3.24
CA VAL A 167 -8.19 6.50 2.43
C VAL A 167 -8.55 6.71 0.97
N LEU A 168 -7.54 6.65 0.09
CA LEU A 168 -7.68 6.67 -1.35
C LEU A 168 -7.21 5.32 -1.89
N ALA A 169 -8.15 4.43 -2.24
CA ALA A 169 -7.85 3.10 -2.75
C ALA A 169 -8.18 3.01 -4.24
N LYS A 170 -7.20 2.59 -5.04
CA LYS A 170 -7.29 2.45 -6.49
C LYS A 170 -6.86 1.06 -6.92
N PHE A 171 -7.74 0.40 -7.68
CA PHE A 171 -7.53 -0.91 -8.31
C PHE A 171 -7.72 -0.76 -9.81
N LYS A 172 -6.64 -0.47 -10.53
CA LYS A 172 -6.66 -0.18 -11.96
C LYS A 172 -6.45 -1.44 -12.79
N TYR A 173 -7.54 -2.12 -13.12
CA TYR A 173 -7.55 -3.40 -13.85
C TYR A 173 -8.58 -3.44 -14.99
N ASP A 174 -8.85 -2.28 -15.62
CA ASP A 174 -9.75 -2.13 -16.75
C ASP A 174 -11.21 -2.54 -16.48
N ASP A 175 -11.71 -2.30 -15.27
CA ASP A 175 -13.08 -2.70 -14.87
C ASP A 175 -14.18 -2.09 -15.74
N HIS A 176 -13.91 -0.99 -16.43
CA HIS A 176 -14.82 -0.35 -17.38
C HIS A 176 -14.87 -1.05 -18.75
N ASN A 177 -13.97 -1.97 -19.02
CA ASN A 177 -13.95 -2.73 -20.27
C ASN A 177 -14.86 -3.98 -20.19
N PRO A 178 -15.34 -4.51 -21.35
CA PRO A 178 -16.14 -5.73 -21.40
C PRO A 178 -15.46 -6.92 -20.74
N VAL A 179 -16.26 -7.84 -20.21
CA VAL A 179 -15.80 -9.04 -19.50
C VAL A 179 -14.84 -9.88 -20.34
N ASP A 180 -15.17 -10.09 -21.62
CA ASP A 180 -14.35 -10.87 -22.56
C ASP A 180 -12.96 -10.25 -22.79
N HIS A 181 -12.88 -8.90 -22.84
CA HIS A 181 -11.61 -8.19 -22.91
C HIS A 181 -10.76 -8.47 -21.64
N ARG A 182 -11.35 -8.33 -20.47
CA ARG A 182 -10.68 -8.54 -19.19
C ARG A 182 -10.19 -9.98 -19.03
N VAL A 183 -10.99 -10.96 -19.44
CA VAL A 183 -10.61 -12.38 -19.44
C VAL A 183 -9.42 -12.63 -20.39
N ARG A 184 -9.43 -12.08 -21.61
CA ARG A 184 -8.29 -12.20 -22.53
C ARG A 184 -7.01 -11.62 -21.97
N VAL A 185 -7.08 -10.41 -21.35
CA VAL A 185 -5.89 -9.76 -20.78
C VAL A 185 -5.34 -10.56 -19.60
N SER A 186 -6.19 -11.10 -18.71
CA SER A 186 -5.69 -11.94 -17.60
C SER A 186 -5.06 -13.25 -18.09
N ALA A 187 -5.60 -13.86 -19.15
CA ALA A 187 -4.99 -15.05 -19.76
C ALA A 187 -3.63 -14.74 -20.42
N ALA A 188 -3.52 -13.60 -21.10
CA ALA A 188 -2.26 -13.15 -21.70
C ALA A 188 -1.19 -12.81 -20.64
N LEU A 189 -1.57 -12.30 -19.46
CA LEU A 189 -0.67 -12.13 -18.34
C LEU A 189 -0.13 -13.48 -17.84
N ASP A 190 -1.01 -14.47 -17.65
CA ASP A 190 -0.62 -15.82 -17.22
C ASP A 190 0.33 -16.46 -18.25
N GLU A 191 0.06 -16.29 -19.55
CA GLU A 191 0.89 -16.82 -20.64
C GLU A 191 2.28 -16.15 -20.70
N ARG A 192 2.33 -14.82 -20.52
CA ARG A 192 3.61 -14.08 -20.51
C ARG A 192 4.49 -14.46 -19.33
N GLY A 193 3.92 -14.68 -18.15
CA GLY A 193 4.61 -15.16 -16.97
C GLY A 193 5.73 -14.24 -16.46
N GLY A 194 5.59 -12.94 -16.64
CA GLY A 194 6.52 -11.94 -16.10
C GLY A 194 6.48 -11.86 -14.56
N PRO A 195 7.44 -11.17 -13.93
CA PRO A 195 7.62 -11.18 -12.47
C PRO A 195 6.40 -10.81 -11.63
N HIS A 196 5.49 -9.99 -12.17
CA HIS A 196 4.29 -9.51 -11.47
C HIS A 196 2.99 -9.87 -12.19
N ASP A 197 3.05 -10.62 -13.29
CA ASP A 197 1.90 -10.91 -14.13
C ASP A 197 0.84 -11.75 -13.40
N ALA A 198 1.28 -12.76 -12.66
CA ALA A 198 0.37 -13.64 -11.93
C ALA A 198 -0.46 -12.88 -10.87
N VAL A 199 0.16 -11.95 -10.14
CA VAL A 199 -0.56 -11.14 -9.15
C VAL A 199 -1.51 -10.15 -9.81
N ALA A 200 -1.11 -9.50 -10.91
CA ALA A 200 -1.98 -8.61 -11.67
C ALA A 200 -3.17 -9.34 -12.30
N ALA A 201 -2.96 -10.54 -12.87
CA ALA A 201 -4.02 -11.40 -13.40
C ALA A 201 -5.00 -11.84 -12.30
N THR A 202 -4.48 -12.20 -11.12
CA THR A 202 -5.29 -12.56 -9.95
C THR A 202 -6.15 -11.38 -9.50
N GLN A 203 -5.59 -10.18 -9.39
CA GLN A 203 -6.35 -8.98 -9.03
C GLN A 203 -7.41 -8.63 -10.06
N GLN A 204 -7.11 -8.75 -11.36
CA GLN A 204 -8.12 -8.51 -12.40
C GLN A 204 -9.29 -9.49 -12.30
N ARG A 205 -9.04 -10.79 -12.09
CA ARG A 205 -10.08 -11.80 -11.88
C ARG A 205 -10.90 -11.52 -10.62
N ARG A 206 -10.24 -11.21 -9.50
CA ARG A 206 -10.92 -10.81 -8.26
C ARG A 206 -11.84 -9.61 -8.48
N ARG A 207 -11.37 -8.58 -9.19
CA ARG A 207 -12.17 -7.40 -9.51
C ARG A 207 -13.34 -7.73 -10.44
N LEU A 208 -13.16 -8.68 -11.35
CA LEU A 208 -14.24 -9.16 -12.21
C LEU A 208 -15.34 -9.87 -11.41
N GLU A 209 -14.98 -10.68 -10.41
CA GLU A 209 -15.93 -11.34 -9.50
C GLU A 209 -16.67 -10.32 -8.63
N LEU A 210 -15.98 -9.33 -8.08
CA LEU A 210 -16.58 -8.32 -7.20
C LEU A 210 -17.50 -7.34 -7.94
N ARG A 211 -17.15 -6.91 -9.15
CA ARG A 211 -17.89 -5.87 -9.88
C ARG A 211 -18.71 -6.40 -11.05
N GLY A 212 -18.36 -7.57 -11.58
CA GLY A 212 -18.95 -8.06 -12.81
C GLY A 212 -18.77 -7.09 -13.98
N GLU A 213 -19.82 -6.89 -14.76
CA GLU A 213 -19.86 -5.94 -15.87
C GLU A 213 -20.11 -4.52 -15.34
N TRP A 214 -19.24 -3.58 -15.72
CA TRP A 214 -19.42 -2.16 -15.37
C TRP A 214 -20.60 -1.57 -16.14
N ARG A 215 -21.63 -1.11 -15.45
CA ARG A 215 -22.85 -0.56 -16.07
C ARG A 215 -22.93 0.97 -16.06
N GLY A 216 -21.86 1.66 -15.64
CA GLY A 216 -21.83 3.11 -15.52
C GLY A 216 -22.82 3.66 -14.46
N ARG A 217 -22.38 4.55 -13.58
CA ARG A 217 -23.28 5.41 -12.80
C ARG A 217 -22.98 6.85 -13.15
#